data_a3dbb62f4e630fe4eee7af2fb4beb6c4
#
_entry.id   a3dbb62f4e630fe4eee7af2fb4beb6c4
#
_cell.length_a   1.000
_cell.length_b   1.000
_cell.length_c   1.000
_cell.angle_alpha   90.00
_cell.angle_beta   90.00
_cell.angle_gamma   90.00
#
_symmetry.space_group_name_H-M   'P 1'
#
loop_
_entity.id
_entity.type
_entity.pdbx_description
1 polymer ?
#
loop_
_entity_poly.entity_id
_entity_poly.type
_entity_poly.pdbx_seq_one_letter_code
_entity_poly.pdbx_strand_id
1 'polypeptide(L)'
;NNELGWKLALGAMVVAGVIQILFGVLKLGKLADFFPLSAIHGMLAAIGIIIIAKQIPVLLNDNPTLAKGMGPIELLLNIPKFIINLDAKASIIGVVSLAIMLGWPYIKNKTIKMIPAPLVVLLFAIPCELFMHFKETEPTYALVKIGSFVDNLNFNASFEGFSQTGLFIKYVIMFALVGTLESLL
;
A
#
# COMPACT_ATOMS: atom_id res chain seq x y z
N ASN A 1 -21.12 -4.63 -2.00
CA ASN A 1 -21.18 -3.36 -1.26
C ASN A 1 -19.79 -3.02 -0.71
N ASN A 2 -18.99 -2.29 -1.51
CA ASN A 2 -17.61 -1.93 -1.12
C ASN A 2 -17.57 -1.05 0.14
N GLU A 3 -18.57 -0.19 0.34
CA GLU A 3 -18.65 0.69 1.52
C GLU A 3 -18.86 -0.08 2.83
N LEU A 4 -19.71 -1.11 2.81
CA LEU A 4 -19.93 -1.94 4.00
C LEU A 4 -18.65 -2.72 4.34
N GLY A 5 -17.96 -3.27 3.33
CA GLY A 5 -16.69 -3.97 3.52
C GLY A 5 -15.61 -3.07 4.13
N TRP A 6 -15.53 -1.82 3.69
CA TRP A 6 -14.61 -0.84 4.25
C TRP A 6 -14.91 -0.50 5.71
N LYS A 7 -16.18 -0.22 6.04
CA LYS A 7 -16.62 0.07 7.41
C LYS A 7 -16.36 -1.10 8.36
N LEU A 8 -16.62 -2.34 7.91
CA LEU A 8 -16.32 -3.56 8.68
C LEU A 8 -14.82 -3.76 8.88
N ALA A 9 -14.00 -3.47 7.88
CA ALA A 9 -12.54 -3.52 8.00
C ALA A 9 -12.04 -2.51 9.03
N LEU A 10 -12.56 -1.28 9.02
CA LEU A 10 -12.24 -0.26 10.04
C LEU A 10 -12.65 -0.73 11.45
N GLY A 11 -13.83 -1.32 11.60
CA GLY A 11 -14.28 -1.89 12.86
C GLY A 11 -13.35 -3.00 13.36
N ALA A 12 -12.93 -3.91 12.47
CA ALA A 12 -11.98 -4.96 12.80
C ALA A 12 -10.61 -4.42 13.22
N MET A 13 -10.12 -3.35 12.55
CA MET A 13 -8.87 -2.68 12.93
C MET A 13 -8.93 -2.05 14.30
N VAL A 14 -10.05 -1.39 14.67
CA VAL A 14 -10.24 -0.80 16.01
C VAL A 14 -10.19 -1.89 17.08
N VAL A 15 -10.91 -3.00 16.89
CA VAL A 15 -10.89 -4.12 17.84
C VAL A 15 -9.50 -4.76 17.92
N ALA A 16 -8.81 -4.93 16.79
CA ALA A 16 -7.44 -5.43 16.76
C ALA A 16 -6.49 -4.50 17.54
N GLY A 17 -6.62 -3.17 17.39
CA GLY A 17 -5.85 -2.18 18.14
C GLY A 17 -6.06 -2.30 19.65
N VAL A 18 -7.29 -2.52 20.11
CA VAL A 18 -7.57 -2.76 21.55
C VAL A 18 -6.89 -4.04 22.02
N ILE A 19 -6.91 -5.12 21.23
CA ILE A 19 -6.22 -6.36 21.55
C ILE A 19 -4.71 -6.15 21.62
N GLN A 20 -4.13 -5.36 20.70
CA GLN A 20 -2.70 -5.02 20.72
C GLN A 20 -2.31 -4.22 21.97
N ILE A 21 -3.15 -3.28 22.41
CA ILE A 21 -2.95 -2.56 23.67
C ILE A 21 -2.94 -3.56 24.84
N LEU A 22 -3.89 -4.49 24.89
CA LEU A 22 -3.91 -5.54 25.92
C LEU A 22 -2.64 -6.40 25.88
N PHE A 23 -2.16 -6.79 24.72
CA PHE A 23 -0.90 -7.51 24.57
C PHE A 23 0.29 -6.71 25.11
N GLY A 24 0.32 -5.39 24.88
CA GLY A 24 1.33 -4.50 25.43
C GLY A 24 1.28 -4.43 26.97
N VAL A 25 0.09 -4.21 27.54
CA VAL A 25 -0.11 -4.14 29.00
C VAL A 25 0.26 -5.45 29.70
N LEU A 26 -0.13 -6.58 29.11
CA LEU A 26 0.18 -7.92 29.60
C LEU A 26 1.64 -8.35 29.34
N LYS A 27 2.44 -7.48 28.68
CA LYS A 27 3.85 -7.76 28.32
C LYS A 27 4.01 -9.03 27.48
N LEU A 28 3.00 -9.34 26.65
CA LEU A 28 2.99 -10.51 25.78
C LEU A 28 3.94 -10.36 24.57
N GLY A 29 4.63 -9.23 24.42
CA GLY A 29 5.68 -9.04 23.41
C GLY A 29 6.77 -10.11 23.45
N LYS A 30 7.03 -10.72 24.63
CA LYS A 30 7.93 -11.87 24.76
C LYS A 30 7.47 -13.11 23.97
N LEU A 31 6.20 -13.19 23.59
CA LEU A 31 5.71 -14.27 22.73
C LEU A 31 6.26 -14.17 21.29
N ALA A 32 6.72 -12.98 20.88
CA ALA A 32 7.40 -12.81 19.62
C ALA A 32 8.70 -13.61 19.53
N ASP A 33 9.39 -13.86 20.67
CA ASP A 33 10.61 -14.66 20.72
C ASP A 33 10.40 -16.13 20.30
N PHE A 34 9.14 -16.61 20.31
CA PHE A 34 8.79 -17.94 19.84
C PHE A 34 8.67 -18.01 18.30
N PHE A 35 8.56 -16.88 17.62
CA PHE A 35 8.50 -16.87 16.17
C PHE A 35 9.91 -16.90 15.57
N PRO A 36 10.20 -17.87 14.69
CA PRO A 36 11.51 -17.90 14.03
C PRO A 36 11.66 -16.70 13.12
N LEU A 37 12.75 -15.95 13.28
CA LEU A 37 13.08 -14.76 12.47
C LEU A 37 13.02 -15.04 10.96
N SER A 38 13.37 -16.26 10.54
CA SER A 38 13.28 -16.68 9.14
C SER A 38 11.85 -16.65 8.59
N ALA A 39 10.85 -17.03 9.41
CA ALA A 39 9.44 -16.99 9.01
C ALA A 39 8.97 -15.54 8.83
N ILE A 40 9.39 -14.65 9.73
CA ILE A 40 9.06 -13.23 9.69
C ILE A 40 9.68 -12.55 8.47
N HIS A 41 10.98 -12.78 8.22
CA HIS A 41 11.65 -12.27 7.02
C HIS A 41 11.00 -12.81 5.74
N GLY A 42 10.58 -14.08 5.73
CA GLY A 42 9.84 -14.66 4.61
C GLY A 42 8.51 -13.97 4.36
N MET A 43 7.76 -13.67 5.43
CA MET A 43 6.50 -12.94 5.35
C MET A 43 6.70 -11.52 4.80
N LEU A 44 7.68 -10.77 5.34
CA LEU A 44 7.98 -9.41 4.87
C LEU A 44 8.43 -9.41 3.40
N ALA A 45 9.26 -10.36 3.00
CA ALA A 45 9.68 -10.52 1.61
C ALA A 45 8.48 -10.81 0.69
N ALA A 46 7.57 -11.68 1.12
CA ALA A 46 6.35 -11.98 0.37
C ALA A 46 5.45 -10.74 0.20
N ILE A 47 5.27 -9.95 1.28
CA ILE A 47 4.53 -8.68 1.23
C ILE A 47 5.21 -7.72 0.23
N GLY A 48 6.54 -7.58 0.30
CA GLY A 48 7.30 -6.76 -0.64
C GLY A 48 7.10 -7.17 -2.10
N ILE A 49 7.17 -8.46 -2.39
CA ILE A 49 6.93 -9.00 -3.74
C ILE A 49 5.49 -8.73 -4.20
N ILE A 50 4.51 -8.90 -3.33
CA ILE A 50 3.10 -8.63 -3.64
C ILE A 50 2.90 -7.14 -3.99
N ILE A 51 3.51 -6.25 -3.22
CA ILE A 51 3.43 -4.80 -3.47
C ILE A 51 4.08 -4.47 -4.82
N ILE A 52 5.30 -4.96 -5.07
CA ILE A 52 6.00 -4.74 -6.34
C ILE A 52 5.14 -5.25 -7.52
N ALA A 53 4.63 -6.48 -7.42
CA ALA A 53 3.79 -7.06 -8.47
C ALA A 53 2.57 -6.20 -8.82
N LYS A 54 1.92 -5.62 -7.81
CA LYS A 54 0.75 -4.75 -7.99
C LYS A 54 1.11 -3.34 -8.50
N GLN A 55 2.33 -2.86 -8.25
CA GLN A 55 2.76 -1.53 -8.66
C GLN A 55 3.33 -1.49 -10.07
N ILE A 56 3.79 -2.61 -10.63
CA ILE A 56 4.33 -2.65 -12.01
C ILE A 56 3.30 -2.19 -13.05
N PRO A 57 2.05 -2.68 -13.08
CA PRO A 57 1.04 -2.18 -14.03
C PRO A 57 0.76 -0.69 -13.86
N VAL A 58 0.77 -0.19 -12.60
CA VAL A 58 0.56 1.22 -12.30
C VAL A 58 1.73 2.07 -12.81
N LEU A 59 2.96 1.61 -12.62
CA LEU A 59 4.18 2.27 -13.09
C LEU A 59 4.19 2.42 -14.62
N LEU A 60 3.71 1.41 -15.31
CA LEU A 60 3.69 1.36 -16.78
C LEU A 60 2.37 1.93 -17.35
N ASN A 61 1.41 2.26 -16.48
CA ASN A 61 0.04 2.66 -16.82
C ASN A 61 -0.59 1.73 -17.86
N ASP A 62 -0.39 0.43 -17.72
CA ASP A 62 -1.22 -0.51 -18.45
C ASP A 62 -2.66 -0.38 -17.94
N ASN A 63 -3.60 -0.54 -18.86
CA ASN A 63 -5.01 -0.36 -18.57
C ASN A 63 -5.40 -1.05 -17.25
N PRO A 64 -5.82 -0.30 -16.20
CA PRO A 64 -6.08 -0.87 -14.88
C PRO A 64 -7.15 -1.97 -14.89
N THR A 65 -7.93 -2.06 -15.98
CA THR A 65 -8.92 -3.13 -16.17
C THR A 65 -8.27 -4.47 -16.45
N LEU A 66 -7.10 -4.50 -17.09
CA LEU A 66 -6.38 -5.74 -17.41
C LEU A 66 -5.73 -6.37 -16.17
N ALA A 67 -5.28 -5.55 -15.23
CA ALA A 67 -4.70 -6.03 -13.97
C ALA A 67 -5.75 -6.37 -12.90
N LYS A 68 -7.02 -6.00 -13.13
CA LYS A 68 -8.10 -6.18 -12.15
C LYS A 68 -8.46 -7.66 -11.98
N GLY A 69 -8.29 -8.14 -10.75
CA GLY A 69 -8.60 -9.53 -10.40
C GLY A 69 -7.42 -10.50 -10.52
N MET A 70 -6.29 -10.08 -11.08
CA MET A 70 -5.09 -10.91 -11.15
C MET A 70 -4.42 -11.06 -9.79
N GLY A 71 -3.95 -12.27 -9.49
CA GLY A 71 -3.11 -12.55 -8.33
C GLY A 71 -1.67 -12.01 -8.52
N PRO A 72 -0.89 -11.87 -7.43
CA PRO A 72 0.48 -11.32 -7.50
C PRO A 72 1.39 -12.10 -8.46
N ILE A 73 1.31 -13.42 -8.48
CA ILE A 73 2.10 -14.28 -9.37
C ILE A 73 1.70 -14.06 -10.83
N GLU A 74 0.39 -13.96 -11.08
CA GLU A 74 -0.14 -13.72 -12.42
C GLU A 74 0.29 -12.34 -12.96
N LEU A 75 0.31 -11.32 -12.10
CA LEU A 75 0.83 -9.99 -12.45
C LEU A 75 2.30 -10.05 -12.85
N LEU A 76 3.14 -10.80 -12.10
CA LEU A 76 4.56 -10.97 -12.43
C LEU A 76 4.76 -11.68 -13.76
N LEU A 77 3.97 -12.71 -14.05
CA LEU A 77 4.05 -13.44 -15.31
C LEU A 77 3.57 -12.61 -16.51
N ASN A 78 2.71 -11.62 -16.28
CA ASN A 78 2.22 -10.73 -17.33
C ASN A 78 3.05 -9.45 -17.52
N ILE A 79 4.18 -9.27 -16.83
CA ILE A 79 5.08 -8.11 -17.01
C ILE A 79 5.42 -7.85 -18.49
N PRO A 80 5.75 -8.86 -19.33
CA PRO A 80 6.02 -8.62 -20.74
C PRO A 80 4.87 -7.95 -21.49
N LYS A 81 3.61 -8.30 -21.15
CA LYS A 81 2.42 -7.68 -21.74
C LYS A 81 2.27 -6.22 -21.31
N PHE A 82 2.55 -5.92 -20.03
CA PHE A 82 2.50 -4.56 -19.50
C PHE A 82 3.55 -3.66 -20.16
N ILE A 83 4.74 -4.21 -20.48
CA ILE A 83 5.79 -3.48 -21.18
C ILE A 83 5.38 -3.20 -22.65
N ILE A 84 4.71 -4.12 -23.31
CA ILE A 84 4.25 -3.94 -24.70
C ILE A 84 3.16 -2.85 -24.78
N ASN A 85 2.28 -2.79 -23.79
CA ASN A 85 1.14 -1.88 -23.75
C ASN A 85 1.39 -0.63 -22.90
N LEU A 86 2.65 -0.33 -22.58
CA LEU A 86 2.99 0.81 -21.73
C LEU A 86 2.50 2.15 -22.31
N ASP A 87 2.01 3.01 -21.44
CA ASP A 87 1.84 4.42 -21.76
C ASP A 87 3.16 5.17 -21.56
N ALA A 88 3.72 5.71 -22.62
CA ALA A 88 5.04 6.35 -22.58
C ALA A 88 5.08 7.56 -21.61
N LYS A 89 3.98 8.34 -21.53
CA LYS A 89 3.93 9.54 -20.67
C LYS A 89 3.96 9.15 -19.18
N ALA A 90 3.05 8.26 -18.80
CA ALA A 90 2.97 7.80 -17.41
C ALA A 90 4.21 7.01 -17.00
N SER A 91 4.72 6.15 -17.88
CA SER A 91 5.91 5.34 -17.64
C SER A 91 7.17 6.19 -17.43
N ILE A 92 7.36 7.26 -18.19
CA ILE A 92 8.49 8.18 -18.00
C ILE A 92 8.45 8.80 -16.60
N ILE A 93 7.28 9.33 -16.18
CA ILE A 93 7.13 9.90 -14.85
C ILE A 93 7.39 8.84 -13.77
N GLY A 94 6.82 7.65 -13.95
CA GLY A 94 6.98 6.54 -13.02
C GLY A 94 8.43 6.09 -12.89
N VAL A 95 9.14 5.88 -14.01
CA VAL A 95 10.55 5.44 -14.00
C VAL A 95 11.47 6.52 -13.42
N VAL A 96 11.26 7.79 -13.77
CA VAL A 96 12.05 8.89 -13.19
C VAL A 96 11.79 9.01 -11.70
N SER A 97 10.54 8.88 -11.25
CA SER A 97 10.17 8.87 -9.83
C SER A 97 10.86 7.72 -9.08
N LEU A 98 10.88 6.54 -9.68
CA LEU A 98 11.56 5.37 -9.12
C LEU A 98 13.08 5.60 -9.06
N ALA A 99 13.69 6.18 -10.10
CA ALA A 99 15.11 6.51 -10.12
C ALA A 99 15.47 7.54 -9.03
N ILE A 100 14.63 8.55 -8.80
CA ILE A 100 14.79 9.50 -7.69
C ILE A 100 14.75 8.75 -6.35
N MET A 101 13.74 7.90 -6.13
CA MET A 101 13.59 7.15 -4.87
C MET A 101 14.80 6.25 -4.58
N LEU A 102 15.28 5.52 -5.59
CA LEU A 102 16.43 4.62 -5.44
C LEU A 102 17.76 5.37 -5.38
N GLY A 103 17.87 6.50 -6.06
CA GLY A 103 19.09 7.32 -6.08
C GLY A 103 19.26 8.21 -4.85
N TRP A 104 18.17 8.59 -4.18
CA TRP A 104 18.21 9.53 -3.06
C TRP A 104 19.11 9.11 -1.89
N PRO A 105 19.15 7.83 -1.47
CA PRO A 105 20.07 7.39 -0.40
C PRO A 105 21.56 7.59 -0.71
N TYR A 106 21.94 7.62 -1.99
CA TYR A 106 23.34 7.78 -2.41
C TYR A 106 23.83 9.24 -2.38
N ILE A 107 22.93 10.21 -2.16
CA ILE A 107 23.30 11.63 -2.05
C ILE A 107 24.12 11.82 -0.77
N LYS A 108 25.34 12.36 -0.93
CA LYS A 108 26.30 12.60 0.18
C LYS A 108 26.02 13.87 0.96
N ASN A 109 25.29 14.84 0.37
CA ASN A 109 25.02 16.14 1.01
C ASN A 109 24.00 15.99 2.13
N LYS A 110 24.42 16.27 3.38
CA LYS A 110 23.59 16.12 4.58
C LYS A 110 22.33 17.00 4.55
N THR A 111 22.43 18.21 4.02
CA THR A 111 21.30 19.16 3.95
C THR A 111 20.21 18.66 2.99
N ILE A 112 20.62 18.15 1.83
CA ILE A 112 19.67 17.60 0.84
C ILE A 112 19.03 16.29 1.36
N LYS A 113 19.80 15.48 2.06
CA LYS A 113 19.32 14.21 2.64
C LYS A 113 18.27 14.39 3.74
N MET A 114 18.15 15.59 4.32
CA MET A 114 17.07 15.91 5.26
C MET A 114 15.68 15.94 4.60
N ILE A 115 15.64 16.15 3.27
CA ILE A 115 14.38 16.13 2.52
C ILE A 115 14.01 14.67 2.23
N PRO A 116 12.83 14.20 2.63
CA PRO A 116 12.39 12.84 2.32
C PRO A 116 12.27 12.63 0.81
N ALA A 117 12.83 11.53 0.29
CA ALA A 117 12.76 11.20 -1.13
C ALA A 117 11.32 11.24 -1.72
N PRO A 118 10.28 10.75 -1.02
CA PRO A 118 8.90 10.84 -1.51
C PRO A 118 8.43 12.28 -1.77
N LEU A 119 8.88 13.24 -0.94
CA LEU A 119 8.54 14.67 -1.15
C LEU A 119 9.14 15.20 -2.45
N VAL A 120 10.38 14.83 -2.75
CA VAL A 120 11.06 15.23 -4.00
C VAL A 120 10.35 14.62 -5.21
N VAL A 121 9.92 13.37 -5.10
CA VAL A 121 9.12 12.72 -6.15
C VAL A 121 7.82 13.48 -6.39
N LEU A 122 7.10 13.89 -5.34
CA LEU A 122 5.87 14.68 -5.48
C LEU A 122 6.14 16.04 -6.15
N LEU A 123 7.21 16.74 -5.73
CA LEU A 123 7.62 18.02 -6.32
C LEU A 123 8.01 17.89 -7.80
N PHE A 124 8.45 16.74 -8.24
CA PHE A 124 8.70 16.42 -9.64
C PHE A 124 7.44 16.02 -10.39
N ALA A 125 6.66 15.08 -9.82
CA ALA A 125 5.53 14.45 -10.51
C ALA A 125 4.36 15.42 -10.72
N ILE A 126 4.05 16.30 -9.75
CA ILE A 126 2.93 17.23 -9.84
C ILE A 126 3.10 18.24 -11.01
N PRO A 127 4.26 18.93 -11.18
CA PRO A 127 4.45 19.76 -12.36
C PRO A 127 4.39 18.98 -13.68
N CYS A 128 4.95 17.76 -13.72
CA CYS A 128 4.89 16.92 -14.92
C CYS A 128 3.45 16.57 -15.28
N GLU A 129 2.59 16.26 -14.31
CA GLU A 129 1.16 16.01 -14.52
C GLU A 129 0.48 17.24 -15.15
N LEU A 130 0.74 18.44 -14.61
CA LEU A 130 0.17 19.68 -15.11
C LEU A 130 0.60 19.99 -16.56
N PHE A 131 1.91 19.79 -16.87
CA PHE A 131 2.44 20.01 -18.22
C PHE A 131 1.92 19.00 -19.25
N MET A 132 1.70 17.76 -18.85
CA MET A 132 1.25 16.68 -19.73
C MET A 132 -0.27 16.61 -19.89
N HIS A 133 -1.03 17.44 -19.16
CA HIS A 133 -2.50 17.54 -19.22
C HIS A 133 -3.21 16.17 -19.00
N PHE A 134 -2.74 15.38 -18.04
CA PHE A 134 -3.33 14.06 -17.77
C PHE A 134 -4.82 14.11 -17.43
N LYS A 135 -5.28 15.20 -16.80
CA LYS A 135 -6.69 15.38 -16.43
C LYS A 135 -7.63 15.51 -17.64
N GLU A 136 -7.12 15.98 -18.78
CA GLU A 136 -7.92 16.14 -20.00
C GLU A 136 -8.07 14.81 -20.75
N THR A 137 -7.26 13.82 -20.41
CA THR A 137 -7.21 12.50 -21.07
C THR A 137 -7.93 11.41 -20.25
N GLU A 138 -8.68 11.78 -19.21
CA GLU A 138 -9.52 10.81 -18.49
C GLU A 138 -10.53 10.14 -19.45
N PRO A 139 -10.75 8.83 -19.32
CA PRO A 139 -10.60 7.94 -18.17
C PRO A 139 -9.38 7.02 -18.21
N THR A 140 -8.39 7.28 -19.03
CA THR A 140 -7.28 6.35 -19.33
C THR A 140 -6.26 6.23 -18.19
N TYR A 141 -6.12 7.27 -17.35
CA TYR A 141 -5.15 7.28 -16.27
C TYR A 141 -5.78 7.02 -14.91
N ALA A 142 -5.14 6.16 -14.12
CA ALA A 142 -5.53 5.90 -12.73
C ALA A 142 -5.04 7.02 -11.80
N LEU A 143 -5.65 8.20 -11.90
CA LEU A 143 -5.30 9.33 -11.04
C LEU A 143 -5.84 9.12 -9.61
N VAL A 144 -5.03 9.47 -8.62
CA VAL A 144 -5.46 9.49 -7.22
C VAL A 144 -6.34 10.71 -7.01
N LYS A 145 -7.65 10.49 -6.82
CA LYS A 145 -8.58 11.55 -6.44
C LYS A 145 -8.41 11.86 -4.97
N ILE A 146 -7.55 12.83 -4.66
CA ILE A 146 -7.41 13.36 -3.30
C ILE A 146 -8.60 14.29 -3.10
N GLY A 147 -9.70 13.77 -2.52
CA GLY A 147 -10.78 14.60 -1.99
C GLY A 147 -10.28 15.46 -0.82
N SER A 148 -11.14 16.38 -0.33
CA SER A 148 -10.81 17.10 0.89
C SER A 148 -10.44 16.12 2.01
N PHE A 149 -9.27 16.29 2.60
CA PHE A 149 -8.78 15.41 3.68
C PHE A 149 -9.80 15.34 4.83
N VAL A 150 -10.47 16.46 5.11
CA VAL A 150 -11.47 16.57 6.18
C VAL A 150 -12.75 15.78 5.84
N ASP A 151 -13.19 15.82 4.57
CA ASP A 151 -14.39 15.11 4.13
C ASP A 151 -14.19 13.60 4.09
N ASN A 152 -12.94 13.16 3.93
CA ASN A 152 -12.55 11.73 3.93
C ASN A 152 -12.25 11.19 5.34
N LEU A 153 -12.17 12.04 6.37
CA LEU A 153 -12.06 11.63 7.77
C LEU A 153 -13.41 11.12 8.34
N ASN A 154 -13.99 10.16 7.66
CA ASN A 154 -15.18 9.49 8.16
C ASN A 154 -14.77 8.36 9.10
N PHE A 155 -14.88 8.60 10.41
CA PHE A 155 -14.71 7.60 11.47
C PHE A 155 -15.91 6.64 11.57
N ASN A 156 -16.48 6.25 10.46
CA ASN A 156 -17.64 5.36 10.40
C ASN A 156 -17.19 3.88 10.49
N ALA A 157 -16.55 3.52 11.61
CA ALA A 157 -16.32 2.12 11.92
C ALA A 157 -17.67 1.43 12.19
N SER A 158 -17.99 0.36 11.46
CA SER A 158 -19.15 -0.47 11.73
C SER A 158 -18.75 -1.72 12.50
N PHE A 159 -19.47 -1.98 13.58
CA PHE A 159 -19.33 -3.17 14.39
C PHE A 159 -20.42 -4.23 14.08
N GLU A 160 -21.23 -3.99 13.06
CA GLU A 160 -22.27 -4.94 12.63
C GLU A 160 -21.69 -6.28 12.15
N GLY A 161 -20.39 -6.33 11.89
CA GLY A 161 -19.63 -7.55 11.56
C GLY A 161 -19.63 -8.60 12.68
N PHE A 162 -19.99 -8.24 13.91
CA PHE A 162 -20.23 -9.23 14.97
C PHE A 162 -21.39 -10.17 14.64
N SER A 163 -22.30 -9.81 13.76
CA SER A 163 -23.37 -10.69 13.27
C SER A 163 -22.84 -11.79 12.32
N GLN A 164 -21.73 -11.55 11.63
CA GLN A 164 -20.96 -12.55 10.85
C GLN A 164 -19.70 -12.96 11.62
N THR A 165 -19.89 -13.45 12.82
CA THR A 165 -18.90 -13.61 13.88
C THR A 165 -17.61 -14.31 13.43
N GLY A 166 -17.71 -15.37 12.64
CA GLY A 166 -16.52 -16.15 12.24
C GLY A 166 -15.53 -15.39 11.36
N LEU A 167 -16.03 -14.68 10.35
CA LEU A 167 -15.19 -13.93 9.41
C LEU A 167 -14.59 -12.68 10.07
N PHE A 168 -15.39 -11.95 10.84
CA PHE A 168 -14.96 -10.75 11.55
C PHE A 168 -13.87 -11.07 12.57
N ILE A 169 -14.07 -12.08 13.41
CA ILE A 169 -13.07 -12.54 14.41
C ILE A 169 -11.78 -12.98 13.71
N LYS A 170 -11.87 -13.70 12.59
CA LYS A 170 -10.69 -14.09 11.81
C LYS A 170 -9.85 -12.88 11.40
N TYR A 171 -10.49 -11.82 10.88
CA TYR A 171 -9.76 -10.60 10.49
C TYR A 171 -9.21 -9.85 11.69
N VAL A 172 -9.95 -9.74 12.80
CA VAL A 172 -9.49 -9.12 14.04
C VAL A 172 -8.22 -9.82 14.56
N ILE A 173 -8.25 -11.15 14.64
CA ILE A 173 -7.08 -11.93 15.09
C ILE A 173 -5.90 -11.74 14.13
N MET A 174 -6.15 -11.80 12.82
CA MET A 174 -5.12 -11.64 11.81
C MET A 174 -4.47 -10.26 11.88
N PHE A 175 -5.26 -9.17 11.98
CA PHE A 175 -4.73 -7.82 12.12
C PHE A 175 -3.98 -7.63 13.46
N ALA A 176 -4.49 -8.19 14.56
CA ALA A 176 -3.83 -8.10 15.86
C ALA A 176 -2.48 -8.83 15.85
N LEU A 177 -2.42 -10.06 15.34
CA LEU A 177 -1.19 -10.84 15.29
C LEU A 177 -0.16 -10.25 14.34
N VAL A 178 -0.57 -9.96 13.08
CA VAL A 178 0.34 -9.42 12.06
C VAL A 178 0.87 -8.05 12.48
N GLY A 179 -0.01 -7.14 12.94
CA GLY A 179 0.42 -5.82 13.39
C GLY A 179 1.30 -5.87 14.65
N THR A 180 1.09 -6.82 15.56
CA THR A 180 1.99 -7.02 16.69
C THR A 180 3.35 -7.52 16.24
N LEU A 181 3.40 -8.48 15.31
CA LEU A 181 4.67 -8.97 14.76
C LEU A 181 5.44 -7.89 14.01
N GLU A 182 4.75 -7.07 13.19
CA GLU A 182 5.38 -5.95 12.48
C GLU A 182 5.93 -4.87 13.42
N SER A 183 5.26 -4.61 14.54
CA SER A 183 5.71 -3.58 15.49
C SER A 183 6.86 -4.03 16.40
N LEU A 184 7.09 -5.34 16.52
CA LEU A 184 8.16 -5.91 17.34
C LEU A 184 9.45 -6.19 16.55
N LEU A 185 9.40 -6.03 15.23
CA LEU A 185 10.51 -6.18 14.30
C LEU A 185 11.15 -4.83 13.96
#